data_1f0ab3d9c8a19f8bf43ae0ee93ff0377
#
_entry.id   1f0ab3d9c8a19f8bf43ae0ee93ff0377
#
_cell.length_a   1.000
_cell.length_b   1.000
_cell.length_c   1.000
_cell.angle_alpha   90.00
_cell.angle_beta   90.00
_cell.angle_gamma   90.00
#
_symmetry.space_group_name_H-M   'P 1'
#
loop_
_entity.id
_entity.type
_entity.pdbx_description
1 polymer ?
#
loop_
_entity_poly.entity_id
_entity_poly.type
_entity_poly.pdbx_seq_one_letter_code
_entity_poly.pdbx_strand_id
1 'polypeptide(L)'
;MKSHNISRRRLIQIGGVVIAMPALIGTAAAQAKIAARIAHNEAIGSPLTQAFENWTKLLNEKSGGRIEAAHFPAGQLGSYTQNIEQNRLGAIQITTGGPDTEETLAPEIAATGGAPGFIFRDDAHVDRVLQGEIGAEVSRIARAKTGVEFVDYGEVGFRHILSKRKVTNIDEVKGLKIRVPELKVWVDFWKKVGANPTPLPYAEQYSALSTGLIDALEADVFSIKGFKWGEQAKHLTYTSHWFLPKAVRVNARWLDALPADLQKLVRDSAKQVFAEQRRQNRANAAKTLEELKASGITVYQLSDAPKWRAATESLYAEFSAKSPATKAMIDRIRGLAGS
;
A
#
# COMPACT_ATOMS: atom_id res chain seq x y z
N MET A 1 90.73 5.89 -11.04
CA MET A 1 91.61 6.70 -11.94
C MET A 1 90.80 7.07 -13.17
N LYS A 2 90.82 8.38 -13.49
CA LYS A 2 90.45 9.06 -14.73
C LYS A 2 88.99 9.10 -15.09
N SER A 3 88.39 10.11 -14.69
CA SER A 3 87.68 11.24 -15.32
C SER A 3 87.86 11.37 -16.84
N HIS A 4 86.77 11.61 -17.53
CA HIS A 4 86.67 12.56 -18.64
C HIS A 4 85.28 13.13 -18.79
N ASN A 5 85.24 14.42 -18.54
CA ASN A 5 84.26 15.39 -18.90
C ASN A 5 84.34 15.77 -20.38
N ILE A 6 83.25 15.86 -21.14
CA ILE A 6 83.11 16.73 -22.32
C ILE A 6 81.62 17.11 -22.45
N SER A 7 81.30 18.26 -22.11
CA SER A 7 81.04 19.55 -22.74
C SER A 7 79.96 19.61 -23.80
N ARG A 8 79.01 20.36 -23.46
CA ARG A 8 77.95 21.20 -24.08
C ARG A 8 78.12 21.58 -25.59
N ARG A 9 76.95 21.74 -26.22
CA ARG A 9 76.56 22.57 -27.31
C ARG A 9 76.60 22.02 -28.73
N ARG A 10 75.37 21.83 -29.31
CA ARG A 10 74.86 22.66 -30.42
C ARG A 10 73.42 22.34 -30.77
N LEU A 11 72.66 23.41 -30.86
CA LEU A 11 71.35 23.59 -31.42
C LEU A 11 71.11 22.90 -32.77
N ILE A 12 69.90 22.40 -33.01
CA ILE A 12 69.18 22.61 -34.26
C ILE A 12 67.68 22.77 -33.91
N GLN A 13 67.12 23.96 -34.24
CA GLN A 13 65.71 24.29 -34.24
C GLN A 13 65.05 23.59 -35.43
N ILE A 14 64.02 22.79 -35.20
CA ILE A 14 63.00 22.48 -36.22
C ILE A 14 61.68 22.74 -35.54
N GLY A 15 61.02 23.80 -36.04
CA GLY A 15 59.68 24.20 -35.63
C GLY A 15 58.64 23.15 -36.06
N GLY A 16 58.02 22.51 -35.12
CA GLY A 16 56.81 21.73 -35.29
C GLY A 16 55.66 22.46 -34.62
N VAL A 17 54.75 22.98 -35.43
CA VAL A 17 53.51 23.56 -34.96
C VAL A 17 52.66 22.42 -34.38
N VAL A 18 52.63 22.31 -33.05
CA VAL A 18 51.67 21.44 -32.35
C VAL A 18 50.34 22.20 -32.24
N ILE A 19 49.45 21.83 -33.12
CA ILE A 19 48.01 22.25 -33.00
C ILE A 19 47.49 21.47 -31.79
N ALA A 20 47.46 22.12 -30.64
CA ALA A 20 46.74 21.62 -29.47
C ALA A 20 45.21 21.71 -29.76
N MET A 21 44.61 20.61 -30.21
CA MET A 21 43.16 20.44 -30.17
C MET A 21 42.80 20.35 -28.64
N PRO A 22 41.89 21.20 -28.14
CA PRO A 22 41.35 20.98 -26.83
C PRO A 22 40.49 19.71 -26.93
N ALA A 23 40.96 18.65 -26.32
CA ALA A 23 40.12 17.48 -26.03
C ALA A 23 39.04 17.95 -25.04
N LEU A 24 37.87 18.25 -25.57
CA LEU A 24 36.64 18.34 -24.79
C LEU A 24 36.35 16.92 -24.24
N ILE A 25 37.07 16.54 -23.19
CA ILE A 25 36.68 15.43 -22.35
C ILE A 25 35.50 15.97 -21.54
N GLY A 26 34.32 15.91 -22.15
CA GLY A 26 33.09 16.00 -21.42
C GLY A 26 33.06 14.82 -20.44
N THR A 27 33.54 15.03 -19.23
CA THR A 27 33.22 14.15 -18.14
C THR A 27 31.71 14.24 -17.95
N ALA A 28 30.99 13.35 -18.63
CA ALA A 28 29.64 13.03 -18.16
C ALA A 28 29.84 12.49 -16.74
N ALA A 29 29.75 13.40 -15.77
CA ALA A 29 29.66 12.99 -14.37
C ALA A 29 28.47 12.03 -14.32
N ALA A 30 28.72 10.76 -14.11
CA ALA A 30 27.66 9.77 -13.93
C ALA A 30 26.81 10.30 -12.79
N GLN A 31 25.66 10.84 -13.10
CA GLN A 31 24.75 11.39 -12.09
C GLN A 31 24.42 10.25 -11.14
N ALA A 32 24.73 10.43 -9.85
CA ALA A 32 24.48 9.39 -8.86
C ALA A 32 23.02 8.95 -8.93
N LYS A 33 22.79 7.65 -9.08
CA LYS A 33 21.43 7.10 -9.14
C LYS A 33 20.70 7.34 -7.84
N ILE A 34 19.45 7.72 -7.93
CA ILE A 34 18.57 7.98 -6.79
C ILE A 34 17.86 6.69 -6.44
N ALA A 35 18.21 6.10 -5.31
CA ALA A 35 17.59 4.85 -4.85
C ALA A 35 16.11 5.05 -4.48
N ALA A 36 15.26 4.09 -4.87
CA ALA A 36 13.86 4.02 -4.48
C ALA A 36 13.51 2.58 -4.05
N ARG A 37 13.45 2.33 -2.74
CA ARG A 37 12.94 1.07 -2.20
C ARG A 37 11.43 1.12 -2.15
N ILE A 38 10.79 0.15 -2.83
CA ILE A 38 9.34 -0.03 -2.91
C ILE A 38 9.01 -1.31 -2.17
N ALA A 39 8.38 -1.24 -1.00
CA ALA A 39 8.12 -2.40 -0.17
C ALA A 39 6.67 -2.46 0.30
N HIS A 40 6.10 -3.66 0.36
CA HIS A 40 4.75 -3.89 0.85
C HIS A 40 4.50 -5.36 1.26
N ASN A 41 3.35 -5.62 1.89
CA ASN A 41 2.99 -6.93 2.41
C ASN A 41 1.98 -7.71 1.55
N GLU A 42 1.64 -7.20 0.36
CA GLU A 42 0.67 -7.85 -0.51
C GLU A 42 1.24 -9.13 -1.14
N ALA A 43 0.36 -10.10 -1.43
CA ALA A 43 0.74 -11.38 -1.98
C ALA A 43 1.42 -11.25 -3.35
N ILE A 44 2.46 -12.05 -3.57
CA ILE A 44 3.10 -12.17 -4.88
C ILE A 44 2.04 -12.63 -5.91
N GLY A 45 2.01 -11.99 -7.07
CA GLY A 45 1.06 -12.28 -8.14
C GLY A 45 -0.33 -11.66 -7.96
N SER A 46 -0.60 -10.95 -6.86
CA SER A 46 -1.84 -10.17 -6.74
C SER A 46 -1.84 -8.98 -7.72
N PRO A 47 -3.03 -8.48 -8.12
CA PRO A 47 -3.12 -7.31 -9.01
C PRO A 47 -2.36 -6.08 -8.47
N LEU A 48 -2.36 -5.89 -7.15
CA LEU A 48 -1.66 -4.78 -6.53
C LEU A 48 -0.12 -4.97 -6.56
N THR A 49 0.38 -6.18 -6.31
CA THR A 49 1.81 -6.48 -6.45
C THR A 49 2.28 -6.31 -7.88
N GLN A 50 1.51 -6.77 -8.86
CA GLN A 50 1.83 -6.59 -10.28
C GLN A 50 1.88 -5.10 -10.68
N ALA A 51 1.00 -4.28 -10.12
CA ALA A 51 1.03 -2.84 -10.34
C ALA A 51 2.32 -2.21 -9.82
N PHE A 52 2.76 -2.58 -8.60
CA PHE A 52 4.04 -2.11 -8.05
C PHE A 52 5.24 -2.61 -8.87
N GLU A 53 5.21 -3.85 -9.35
CA GLU A 53 6.23 -4.37 -10.26
C GLU A 53 6.32 -3.54 -11.56
N ASN A 54 5.17 -3.29 -12.18
CA ASN A 54 5.08 -2.50 -13.41
C ASN A 54 5.54 -1.05 -13.17
N TRP A 55 5.13 -0.47 -12.04
CA TRP A 55 5.55 0.88 -11.69
C TRP A 55 7.06 0.97 -11.41
N THR A 56 7.65 -0.03 -10.76
CA THR A 56 9.10 -0.14 -10.55
C THR A 56 9.86 -0.14 -11.88
N LYS A 57 9.43 -0.97 -12.85
CA LYS A 57 10.01 -1.00 -14.19
C LYS A 57 9.88 0.35 -14.89
N LEU A 58 8.69 0.94 -14.84
CA LEU A 58 8.39 2.23 -15.47
C LEU A 58 9.25 3.36 -14.87
N LEU A 59 9.42 3.42 -13.55
CA LEU A 59 10.29 4.41 -12.90
C LEU A 59 11.74 4.28 -13.35
N ASN A 60 12.28 3.07 -13.42
CA ASN A 60 13.63 2.81 -13.91
C ASN A 60 13.80 3.26 -15.37
N GLU A 61 12.88 2.87 -16.24
CA GLU A 61 12.94 3.17 -17.68
C GLU A 61 12.73 4.66 -17.98
N LYS A 62 11.61 5.23 -17.48
CA LYS A 62 11.23 6.60 -17.82
C LYS A 62 12.06 7.67 -17.13
N SER A 63 12.76 7.34 -16.04
CA SER A 63 13.74 8.25 -15.47
C SER A 63 15.06 8.32 -16.27
N GLY A 64 15.22 7.50 -17.30
CA GLY A 64 16.51 7.32 -18.00
C GLY A 64 17.59 6.73 -17.10
N GLY A 65 17.20 5.90 -16.14
CA GLY A 65 18.10 5.27 -15.16
C GLY A 65 18.55 6.19 -14.02
N ARG A 66 17.99 7.41 -13.90
CA ARG A 66 18.28 8.33 -12.79
C ARG A 66 17.64 7.87 -11.47
N ILE A 67 16.48 7.21 -11.51
CA ILE A 67 15.91 6.50 -10.37
C ILE A 67 16.33 5.03 -10.49
N GLU A 68 16.85 4.46 -9.40
CA GLU A 68 17.11 3.03 -9.24
C GLU A 68 16.09 2.45 -8.27
N ALA A 69 14.94 2.06 -8.84
CA ALA A 69 13.84 1.50 -8.08
C ALA A 69 14.01 -0.03 -7.92
N ALA A 70 13.84 -0.51 -6.69
CA ALA A 70 13.84 -1.94 -6.35
C ALA A 70 12.56 -2.30 -5.57
N HIS A 71 11.94 -3.44 -5.92
CA HIS A 71 10.66 -3.88 -5.39
C HIS A 71 10.81 -5.06 -4.42
N PHE A 72 10.19 -4.95 -3.25
CA PHE A 72 10.26 -5.89 -2.14
C PHE A 72 8.83 -6.25 -1.65
N PRO A 73 8.14 -7.19 -2.32
CA PRO A 73 6.78 -7.61 -1.96
C PRO A 73 6.74 -8.55 -0.75
N ALA A 74 5.53 -8.93 -0.34
CA ALA A 74 5.24 -9.98 0.65
C ALA A 74 5.98 -9.84 1.99
N GLY A 75 6.25 -8.60 2.42
CA GLY A 75 6.85 -8.33 3.72
C GLY A 75 8.35 -8.56 3.81
N GLN A 76 9.08 -8.59 2.68
CA GLN A 76 10.53 -8.81 2.67
C GLN A 76 11.34 -7.80 3.50
N LEU A 77 10.85 -6.56 3.66
CA LEU A 77 11.50 -5.52 4.46
C LEU A 77 10.82 -5.27 5.81
N GLY A 78 9.87 -6.10 6.21
CA GLY A 78 9.20 -6.01 7.51
C GLY A 78 7.69 -6.20 7.46
N SER A 79 7.07 -6.16 8.64
CA SER A 79 5.62 -6.24 8.79
C SER A 79 4.90 -5.03 8.17
N TYR A 80 3.57 -5.10 8.11
CA TYR A 80 2.73 -4.01 7.58
C TYR A 80 2.98 -2.67 8.30
N THR A 81 2.95 -2.69 9.62
CA THR A 81 3.19 -1.50 10.46
C THR A 81 4.65 -1.02 10.38
N GLN A 82 5.61 -1.95 10.31
CA GLN A 82 7.02 -1.61 10.14
C GLN A 82 7.29 -0.94 8.79
N ASN A 83 6.71 -1.41 7.69
CA ASN A 83 6.87 -0.77 6.38
C ASN A 83 6.29 0.65 6.36
N ILE A 84 5.15 0.87 7.00
CA ILE A 84 4.55 2.20 7.16
C ILE A 84 5.49 3.15 7.93
N GLU A 85 6.04 2.70 9.04
CA GLU A 85 6.96 3.52 9.85
C GLU A 85 8.28 3.79 9.12
N GLN A 86 8.88 2.77 8.50
CA GLN A 86 10.08 2.93 7.69
C GLN A 86 9.87 3.91 6.51
N ASN A 87 8.65 3.96 5.96
CA ASN A 87 8.31 4.93 4.93
C ASN A 87 8.24 6.36 5.49
N ARG A 88 7.65 6.57 6.67
CA ARG A 88 7.66 7.88 7.33
C ARG A 88 9.08 8.36 7.62
N LEU A 89 9.94 7.47 8.09
CA LEU A 89 11.35 7.76 8.40
C LEU A 89 12.22 7.91 7.14
N GLY A 90 11.77 7.49 5.97
CA GLY A 90 12.49 7.56 4.69
C GLY A 90 13.45 6.39 4.44
N ALA A 91 13.44 5.34 5.27
CA ALA A 91 14.18 4.11 5.01
C ALA A 91 13.60 3.33 3.84
N ILE A 92 12.29 3.39 3.64
CA ILE A 92 11.56 2.95 2.45
C ILE A 92 10.98 4.19 1.78
N GLN A 93 11.23 4.38 0.49
CA GLN A 93 10.78 5.55 -0.25
C GLN A 93 9.30 5.45 -0.63
N ILE A 94 8.87 4.25 -0.98
CA ILE A 94 7.51 3.97 -1.46
C ILE A 94 6.98 2.72 -0.76
N THR A 95 5.76 2.83 -0.24
CA THR A 95 5.02 1.67 0.32
C THR A 95 3.54 1.78 0.00
N THR A 96 2.75 0.83 0.45
CA THR A 96 1.30 0.92 0.44
C THR A 96 0.70 0.50 1.77
N GLY A 97 -0.41 1.12 2.09
CA GLY A 97 -1.18 0.80 3.29
C GLY A 97 -2.48 1.58 3.31
N GLY A 98 -3.48 1.07 4.01
CA GLY A 98 -4.73 1.79 4.17
C GLY A 98 -4.53 3.11 4.95
N PRO A 99 -5.30 4.15 4.63
CA PRO A 99 -5.32 5.38 5.45
C PRO A 99 -5.70 5.14 6.93
N ASP A 100 -6.33 4.00 7.26
CA ASP A 100 -6.62 3.57 8.63
C ASP A 100 -5.36 3.45 9.52
N THR A 101 -4.17 3.25 8.91
CA THR A 101 -2.89 3.27 9.62
C THR A 101 -2.54 4.64 10.23
N GLU A 102 -3.24 5.69 9.82
CA GLU A 102 -3.05 7.05 10.34
C GLU A 102 -3.94 7.38 11.54
N GLU A 103 -4.66 6.41 12.09
CA GLU A 103 -5.62 6.59 13.20
C GLU A 103 -5.07 7.43 14.36
N THR A 104 -3.79 7.28 14.69
CA THR A 104 -3.15 8.00 15.80
C THR A 104 -2.68 9.41 15.42
N LEU A 105 -2.11 9.58 14.22
CA LEU A 105 -1.49 10.84 13.81
C LEU A 105 -2.48 11.78 13.10
N ALA A 106 -3.42 11.22 12.37
CA ALA A 106 -4.38 11.93 11.57
C ALA A 106 -5.71 11.16 11.49
N PRO A 107 -6.47 11.07 12.59
CA PRO A 107 -7.69 10.28 12.65
C PRO A 107 -8.73 10.68 11.61
N GLU A 108 -8.73 11.93 11.14
CA GLU A 108 -9.63 12.40 10.09
C GLU A 108 -9.41 11.68 8.76
N ILE A 109 -8.18 11.27 8.42
CA ILE A 109 -7.93 10.54 7.18
C ILE A 109 -8.12 9.03 7.35
N ALA A 110 -8.06 8.50 8.56
CA ALA A 110 -8.26 7.08 8.80
C ALA A 110 -9.67 6.61 8.38
N ALA A 111 -10.67 7.49 8.42
CA ALA A 111 -12.02 7.20 7.92
C ALA A 111 -12.03 6.82 6.44
N THR A 112 -11.14 7.39 5.62
CA THR A 112 -11.01 7.03 4.19
C THR A 112 -10.34 5.66 3.98
N GLY A 113 -9.79 5.06 5.02
CA GLY A 113 -9.28 3.69 5.04
C GLY A 113 -10.34 2.62 5.36
N GLY A 114 -11.61 2.99 5.36
CA GLY A 114 -12.69 2.07 5.67
C GLY A 114 -13.12 2.07 7.14
N ALA A 115 -12.43 2.81 8.02
CA ALA A 115 -12.76 2.90 9.44
C ALA A 115 -14.01 3.76 9.67
N PRO A 116 -14.91 3.35 10.57
CA PRO A 116 -14.84 2.19 11.47
C PRO A 116 -15.55 0.92 10.95
N GLY A 117 -15.57 0.68 9.66
CA GLY A 117 -16.27 -0.40 8.98
C GLY A 117 -17.60 0.06 8.38
N PHE A 118 -18.07 -0.59 7.30
CA PHE A 118 -19.29 -0.29 6.56
C PHE A 118 -19.44 1.17 6.07
N ILE A 119 -18.38 1.98 6.10
CA ILE A 119 -18.43 3.38 5.67
C ILE A 119 -18.59 3.48 4.15
N PHE A 120 -17.99 2.55 3.40
CA PHE A 120 -18.19 2.45 1.96
C PHE A 120 -19.34 1.50 1.61
N ARG A 121 -20.15 1.85 0.61
CA ARG A 121 -21.29 1.07 0.15
C ARG A 121 -20.95 0.17 -1.02
N ASP A 122 -20.23 0.72 -1.99
CA ASP A 122 -19.88 0.09 -3.26
C ASP A 122 -18.65 0.76 -3.88
N ASP A 123 -18.16 0.22 -4.98
CA ASP A 123 -16.99 0.74 -5.70
C ASP A 123 -17.20 2.17 -6.22
N ALA A 124 -18.42 2.52 -6.63
CA ALA A 124 -18.73 3.87 -7.10
C ALA A 124 -18.64 4.89 -5.97
N HIS A 125 -19.09 4.52 -4.77
CA HIS A 125 -18.92 5.35 -3.58
C HIS A 125 -17.44 5.54 -3.22
N VAL A 126 -16.63 4.46 -3.29
CA VAL A 126 -15.18 4.52 -3.09
C VAL A 126 -14.55 5.52 -4.07
N ASP A 127 -14.91 5.45 -5.36
CA ASP A 127 -14.35 6.34 -6.37
C ASP A 127 -14.72 7.81 -6.11
N ARG A 128 -15.99 8.11 -5.76
CA ARG A 128 -16.39 9.47 -5.41
C ARG A 128 -15.60 10.05 -4.25
N VAL A 129 -15.26 9.23 -3.26
CA VAL A 129 -14.48 9.66 -2.10
C VAL A 129 -13.00 9.79 -2.44
N LEU A 130 -12.38 8.75 -2.96
CA LEU A 130 -10.92 8.66 -3.06
C LEU A 130 -10.36 9.32 -4.32
N GLN A 131 -11.12 9.35 -5.42
CA GLN A 131 -10.71 10.02 -6.66
C GLN A 131 -11.27 11.45 -6.77
N GLY A 132 -12.08 11.87 -5.80
CA GLY A 132 -12.65 13.20 -5.69
C GLY A 132 -11.85 14.15 -4.78
N GLU A 133 -12.53 15.22 -4.36
CA GLU A 133 -11.95 16.27 -3.50
C GLU A 133 -11.45 15.73 -2.15
N ILE A 134 -12.16 14.76 -1.57
CA ILE A 134 -11.77 14.14 -0.29
C ILE A 134 -10.41 13.47 -0.44
N GLY A 135 -10.17 12.69 -1.49
CA GLY A 135 -8.90 12.02 -1.72
C GLY A 135 -7.73 13.00 -1.87
N ALA A 136 -7.95 14.12 -2.58
CA ALA A 136 -6.95 15.18 -2.72
C ALA A 136 -6.66 15.89 -1.38
N GLU A 137 -7.69 16.12 -0.56
CA GLU A 137 -7.55 16.70 0.78
C GLU A 137 -6.79 15.75 1.71
N VAL A 138 -7.14 14.47 1.71
CA VAL A 138 -6.48 13.42 2.49
C VAL A 138 -4.98 13.35 2.18
N SER A 139 -4.58 13.42 0.90
CA SER A 139 -3.16 13.44 0.53
C SER A 139 -2.44 14.67 1.12
N ARG A 140 -3.06 15.84 1.11
CA ARG A 140 -2.48 17.06 1.72
C ARG A 140 -2.34 16.93 3.24
N ILE A 141 -3.35 16.40 3.91
CA ILE A 141 -3.31 16.17 5.37
C ILE A 141 -2.24 15.14 5.72
N ALA A 142 -2.19 14.01 5.00
CA ALA A 142 -1.18 12.97 5.18
C ALA A 142 0.23 13.55 5.08
N ARG A 143 0.49 14.33 4.02
CA ARG A 143 1.78 14.99 3.81
C ARG A 143 2.14 15.92 4.95
N ALA A 144 1.21 16.76 5.40
CA ALA A 144 1.45 17.75 6.46
C ALA A 144 1.68 17.11 7.84
N LYS A 145 0.90 16.06 8.18
CA LYS A 145 0.92 15.45 9.53
C LYS A 145 1.88 14.28 9.66
N THR A 146 2.14 13.55 8.57
CA THR A 146 2.89 12.29 8.63
C THR A 146 4.18 12.29 7.81
N GLY A 147 4.42 13.34 7.02
CA GLY A 147 5.56 13.43 6.12
C GLY A 147 5.49 12.47 4.92
N VAL A 148 4.30 11.95 4.61
CA VAL A 148 4.05 11.01 3.52
C VAL A 148 2.99 11.55 2.58
N GLU A 149 3.27 11.60 1.28
CA GLU A 149 2.30 11.96 0.26
C GLU A 149 1.59 10.72 -0.27
N PHE A 150 0.26 10.75 -0.32
CA PHE A 150 -0.53 9.73 -1.01
C PHE A 150 -0.68 10.17 -2.47
N VAL A 151 0.13 9.59 -3.36
CA VAL A 151 0.17 10.02 -4.78
C VAL A 151 -0.97 9.43 -5.60
N ASP A 152 -1.55 8.33 -5.17
CA ASP A 152 -2.78 7.71 -5.67
C ASP A 152 -3.26 6.62 -4.68
N TYR A 153 -4.30 5.89 -5.05
CA TYR A 153 -4.82 4.74 -4.33
C TYR A 153 -4.91 3.53 -5.25
N GLY A 154 -4.29 2.42 -4.85
CA GLY A 154 -4.67 1.10 -5.30
C GLY A 154 -5.80 0.54 -4.44
N GLU A 155 -6.22 -0.68 -4.71
CA GLU A 155 -7.25 -1.36 -3.92
C GLU A 155 -7.03 -2.87 -3.88
N VAL A 156 -7.55 -3.49 -2.84
CA VAL A 156 -7.71 -4.94 -2.77
C VAL A 156 -9.19 -5.34 -2.78
N GLY A 157 -10.09 -4.36 -2.65
CA GLY A 157 -11.53 -4.54 -2.67
C GLY A 157 -12.15 -4.70 -1.28
N PHE A 158 -13.41 -5.14 -1.28
CA PHE A 158 -14.12 -5.45 -0.04
C PHE A 158 -13.56 -6.68 0.65
N ARG A 159 -13.61 -6.65 1.98
CA ARG A 159 -13.11 -7.71 2.84
C ARG A 159 -14.24 -8.58 3.37
N HIS A 160 -13.95 -9.85 3.52
CA HIS A 160 -14.87 -10.92 3.85
C HIS A 160 -14.28 -11.81 4.94
N ILE A 161 -15.08 -12.66 5.58
CA ILE A 161 -14.61 -13.61 6.60
C ILE A 161 -14.22 -14.92 5.93
N LEU A 162 -12.99 -15.37 6.12
CA LEU A 162 -12.57 -16.74 5.85
C LEU A 162 -12.41 -17.48 7.19
N SER A 163 -13.09 -18.61 7.37
CA SER A 163 -13.14 -19.31 8.66
C SER A 163 -13.11 -20.85 8.51
N LYS A 164 -12.71 -21.52 9.58
CA LYS A 164 -12.71 -23.00 9.69
C LYS A 164 -14.11 -23.58 9.81
N ARG A 165 -15.08 -22.79 10.27
CA ARG A 165 -16.49 -23.18 10.39
C ARG A 165 -17.37 -22.18 9.65
N LYS A 166 -18.57 -22.58 9.31
CA LYS A 166 -19.58 -21.70 8.72
C LYS A 166 -19.91 -20.55 9.70
N VAL A 167 -19.93 -19.30 9.18
CA VAL A 167 -20.31 -18.08 9.91
C VAL A 167 -21.12 -17.21 8.95
N THR A 168 -22.44 -17.15 9.09
CA THR A 168 -23.33 -16.46 8.16
C THR A 168 -24.18 -15.36 8.80
N ASN A 169 -24.09 -15.21 10.12
CA ASN A 169 -24.81 -14.19 10.88
C ASN A 169 -24.00 -13.76 12.10
N ILE A 170 -24.42 -12.68 12.75
CA ILE A 170 -23.71 -12.06 13.90
C ILE A 170 -23.64 -12.98 15.10
N ASP A 171 -24.65 -13.84 15.32
CA ASP A 171 -24.65 -14.75 16.48
C ASP A 171 -23.58 -15.84 16.33
N GLU A 172 -23.30 -16.28 15.11
CA GLU A 172 -22.23 -17.23 14.80
C GLU A 172 -20.82 -16.63 14.90
N VAL A 173 -20.69 -15.28 14.96
CA VAL A 173 -19.40 -14.61 15.17
C VAL A 173 -18.99 -14.62 16.65
N LYS A 174 -19.94 -14.75 17.57
CA LYS A 174 -19.65 -14.72 19.01
C LYS A 174 -18.56 -15.72 19.40
N GLY A 175 -17.51 -15.20 20.06
CA GLY A 175 -16.38 -15.99 20.49
C GLY A 175 -15.42 -16.47 19.39
N LEU A 176 -15.65 -16.12 18.13
CA LEU A 176 -14.78 -16.50 17.01
C LEU A 176 -13.40 -15.89 17.20
N LYS A 177 -12.36 -16.72 17.28
CA LYS A 177 -10.97 -16.25 17.28
C LYS A 177 -10.59 -15.79 15.88
N ILE A 178 -10.66 -14.50 15.66
CA ILE A 178 -10.40 -13.91 14.35
C ILE A 178 -9.12 -13.08 14.33
N ARG A 179 -8.25 -13.31 13.38
CA ARG A 179 -7.08 -12.46 13.18
C ARG A 179 -7.49 -11.09 12.69
N VAL A 180 -6.87 -10.06 13.25
CA VAL A 180 -6.97 -8.67 12.79
C VAL A 180 -5.57 -8.06 12.63
N PRO A 181 -5.42 -6.96 11.85
CA PRO A 181 -4.21 -6.15 11.89
C PRO A 181 -3.95 -5.59 13.29
N GLU A 182 -2.70 -5.22 13.58
CA GLU A 182 -2.27 -4.61 14.85
C GLU A 182 -2.70 -3.12 14.92
N LEU A 183 -3.99 -2.86 14.69
CA LEU A 183 -4.61 -1.55 14.68
C LEU A 183 -5.87 -1.55 15.55
N LYS A 184 -5.99 -0.54 16.43
CA LYS A 184 -7.07 -0.46 17.41
C LYS A 184 -8.46 -0.50 16.77
N VAL A 185 -8.68 0.23 15.71
CA VAL A 185 -9.99 0.33 15.04
C VAL A 185 -10.49 -1.03 14.54
N TRP A 186 -9.59 -1.92 14.12
CA TRP A 186 -9.94 -3.29 13.72
C TRP A 186 -10.30 -4.16 14.91
N VAL A 187 -9.55 -4.04 15.99
CA VAL A 187 -9.85 -4.74 17.26
C VAL A 187 -11.22 -4.33 17.78
N ASP A 188 -11.50 -3.04 17.80
CA ASP A 188 -12.77 -2.49 18.30
C ASP A 188 -13.95 -2.96 17.44
N PHE A 189 -13.83 -2.94 16.13
CA PHE A 189 -14.86 -3.44 15.21
C PHE A 189 -15.25 -4.89 15.51
N TRP A 190 -14.26 -5.78 15.58
CA TRP A 190 -14.53 -7.20 15.80
C TRP A 190 -15.06 -7.50 17.20
N LYS A 191 -14.65 -6.74 18.21
CA LYS A 191 -15.25 -6.82 19.56
C LYS A 191 -16.71 -6.41 19.56
N LYS A 192 -17.09 -5.36 18.81
CA LYS A 192 -18.49 -4.88 18.74
C LYS A 192 -19.41 -5.93 18.12
N VAL A 193 -18.95 -6.72 17.17
CA VAL A 193 -19.72 -7.83 16.60
C VAL A 193 -19.63 -9.11 17.42
N GLY A 194 -18.91 -9.12 18.53
CA GLY A 194 -18.86 -10.23 19.50
C GLY A 194 -17.75 -11.25 19.25
N ALA A 195 -16.82 -11.01 18.33
CA ALA A 195 -15.66 -11.87 18.10
C ALA A 195 -14.57 -11.67 19.16
N ASN A 196 -13.61 -12.59 19.19
CA ASN A 196 -12.35 -12.50 19.93
C ASN A 196 -11.21 -12.15 18.93
N PRO A 197 -10.95 -10.86 18.69
CA PRO A 197 -9.89 -10.45 17.76
C PRO A 197 -8.50 -10.74 18.33
N THR A 198 -7.64 -11.31 17.49
CA THR A 198 -6.24 -11.62 17.78
C THR A 198 -5.37 -10.78 16.84
N PRO A 199 -4.76 -9.68 17.32
CA PRO A 199 -3.83 -8.89 16.51
C PRO A 199 -2.57 -9.72 16.19
N LEU A 200 -2.27 -9.89 14.91
CA LEU A 200 -1.09 -10.63 14.43
C LEU A 200 -0.53 -9.99 13.16
N PRO A 201 0.79 -10.05 12.94
CA PRO A 201 1.40 -9.71 11.66
C PRO A 201 0.80 -10.48 10.49
N TYR A 202 0.82 -9.87 9.30
CA TYR A 202 0.18 -10.43 8.12
C TYR A 202 0.77 -11.79 7.70
N ALA A 203 2.10 -11.94 7.82
CA ALA A 203 2.81 -13.17 7.46
C ALA A 203 2.50 -14.37 8.38
N GLU A 204 1.98 -14.13 9.59
CA GLU A 204 1.73 -15.18 10.58
C GLU A 204 0.36 -15.86 10.42
N GLN A 205 -0.51 -15.33 9.56
CA GLN A 205 -1.90 -15.79 9.44
C GLN A 205 -2.03 -17.26 9.05
N TYR A 206 -1.18 -17.74 8.11
CA TYR A 206 -1.24 -19.13 7.67
C TYR A 206 -0.91 -20.09 8.82
N SER A 207 0.18 -19.84 9.53
CA SER A 207 0.58 -20.67 10.69
C SER A 207 -0.41 -20.57 11.84
N ALA A 208 -0.95 -19.39 12.11
CA ALA A 208 -1.96 -19.18 13.15
C ALA A 208 -3.27 -19.94 12.85
N LEU A 209 -3.71 -19.98 11.59
CA LEU A 209 -4.81 -20.85 11.17
C LEU A 209 -4.44 -22.32 11.34
N SER A 210 -3.28 -22.74 10.84
CA SER A 210 -2.84 -24.14 10.88
C SER A 210 -2.79 -24.70 12.31
N THR A 211 -2.24 -23.92 13.25
CA THR A 211 -2.08 -24.34 14.67
C THR A 211 -3.35 -24.17 15.50
N GLY A 212 -4.40 -23.49 15.00
CA GLY A 212 -5.62 -23.21 15.76
C GLY A 212 -5.49 -22.05 16.77
N LEU A 213 -4.44 -21.24 16.65
CA LEU A 213 -4.35 -19.98 17.40
C LEU A 213 -5.51 -19.05 16.99
N ILE A 214 -5.90 -19.06 15.74
CA ILE A 214 -7.09 -18.40 15.20
C ILE A 214 -7.98 -19.42 14.48
N ASP A 215 -9.28 -19.12 14.42
CA ASP A 215 -10.28 -19.91 13.68
C ASP A 215 -10.71 -19.23 12.40
N ALA A 216 -10.43 -17.92 12.27
CA ALA A 216 -10.83 -17.10 11.14
C ALA A 216 -9.85 -15.96 10.91
N LEU A 217 -9.93 -15.41 9.72
CA LEU A 217 -9.34 -14.12 9.33
C LEU A 217 -10.33 -13.36 8.45
N GLU A 218 -10.07 -12.10 8.23
CA GLU A 218 -10.81 -11.29 7.28
C GLU A 218 -9.88 -10.82 6.15
N ALA A 219 -10.32 -10.94 4.92
CA ALA A 219 -9.51 -10.60 3.75
C ALA A 219 -10.35 -10.42 2.48
N ASP A 220 -9.70 -9.87 1.47
CA ASP A 220 -10.16 -9.89 0.09
C ASP A 220 -9.83 -11.21 -0.61
N VAL A 221 -10.48 -11.47 -1.74
CA VAL A 221 -10.34 -12.74 -2.47
C VAL A 221 -8.94 -12.98 -3.05
N PHE A 222 -8.22 -11.92 -3.42
CA PHE A 222 -6.86 -12.04 -3.98
C PHE A 222 -5.86 -12.45 -2.91
N SER A 223 -5.99 -11.87 -1.71
CA SER A 223 -5.17 -12.23 -0.56
C SER A 223 -5.43 -13.67 -0.12
N ILE A 224 -6.70 -14.09 -0.03
CA ILE A 224 -7.06 -15.48 0.31
C ILE A 224 -6.40 -16.46 -0.65
N LYS A 225 -6.44 -16.19 -1.95
CA LYS A 225 -5.81 -17.01 -2.96
C LYS A 225 -4.29 -16.97 -2.89
N GLY A 226 -3.73 -15.76 -2.87
CA GLY A 226 -2.28 -15.54 -2.98
C GLY A 226 -1.48 -16.09 -1.80
N PHE A 227 -2.03 -16.02 -0.59
CA PHE A 227 -1.43 -16.60 0.63
C PHE A 227 -1.91 -18.01 0.94
N LYS A 228 -2.74 -18.59 0.08
CA LYS A 228 -3.24 -19.96 0.20
C LYS A 228 -3.99 -20.25 1.51
N TRP A 229 -4.59 -19.24 2.13
CA TRP A 229 -5.30 -19.42 3.41
C TRP A 229 -6.50 -20.38 3.28
N GLY A 230 -7.04 -20.51 2.06
CA GLY A 230 -8.06 -21.49 1.73
C GLY A 230 -7.65 -22.95 1.94
N GLU A 231 -6.35 -23.26 2.14
CA GLU A 231 -5.91 -24.60 2.52
C GLU A 231 -6.29 -24.92 3.98
N GLN A 232 -6.29 -23.90 4.85
CA GLN A 232 -6.51 -24.03 6.30
C GLN A 232 -7.94 -23.69 6.75
N ALA A 233 -8.70 -22.95 5.94
CA ALA A 233 -10.09 -22.56 6.24
C ALA A 233 -10.93 -22.61 4.96
N LYS A 234 -12.10 -23.25 5.04
CA LYS A 234 -12.90 -23.60 3.86
C LYS A 234 -14.23 -22.85 3.74
N HIS A 235 -14.56 -21.97 4.66
CA HIS A 235 -15.83 -21.24 4.69
C HIS A 235 -15.57 -19.74 4.49
N LEU A 236 -15.98 -19.22 3.32
CA LEU A 236 -15.88 -17.81 2.95
C LEU A 236 -17.25 -17.16 3.02
N THR A 237 -17.44 -16.22 3.92
CA THR A 237 -18.68 -15.45 4.03
C THR A 237 -18.49 -14.05 3.50
N TYR A 238 -19.26 -13.67 2.50
CA TYR A 238 -19.29 -12.37 1.87
C TYR A 238 -19.97 -11.36 2.82
N THR A 239 -19.17 -10.71 3.62
CA THR A 239 -19.64 -9.73 4.62
C THR A 239 -19.56 -8.29 4.12
N SER A 240 -18.62 -7.99 3.24
CA SER A 240 -18.33 -6.64 2.72
C SER A 240 -18.27 -5.58 3.83
N HIS A 241 -17.77 -5.98 5.01
CA HIS A 241 -17.77 -5.16 6.22
C HIS A 241 -16.73 -4.04 6.17
N TRP A 242 -15.74 -4.17 5.30
CA TRP A 242 -14.67 -3.20 5.13
C TRP A 242 -14.23 -3.13 3.69
N PHE A 243 -14.13 -1.94 3.12
CA PHE A 243 -13.35 -1.72 1.91
C PHE A 243 -11.99 -1.17 2.33
N LEU A 244 -10.91 -1.81 1.90
CA LEU A 244 -9.57 -1.37 2.25
C LEU A 244 -8.87 -0.78 1.02
N PRO A 245 -8.93 0.55 0.85
CA PRO A 245 -8.10 1.21 -0.16
C PRO A 245 -6.64 1.11 0.26
N LYS A 246 -5.77 1.08 -0.72
CA LYS A 246 -4.32 1.02 -0.53
C LYS A 246 -3.70 2.31 -1.02
N ALA A 247 -3.51 3.28 -0.12
CA ALA A 247 -2.81 4.50 -0.46
C ALA A 247 -1.41 4.16 -0.96
N VAL A 248 -1.03 4.72 -2.12
CA VAL A 248 0.32 4.66 -2.68
C VAL A 248 1.12 5.75 -2.00
N ARG A 249 1.91 5.36 -1.03
CA ARG A 249 2.57 6.20 -0.04
C ARG A 249 4.00 6.49 -0.47
N VAL A 250 4.33 7.76 -0.66
CA VAL A 250 5.67 8.21 -1.01
C VAL A 250 6.22 9.09 0.12
N ASN A 251 7.42 8.80 0.59
CA ASN A 251 8.10 9.68 1.57
C ASN A 251 8.26 11.08 0.97
N ALA A 252 7.68 12.08 1.61
CA ALA A 252 7.62 13.44 1.06
C ALA A 252 9.00 14.09 0.94
N ARG A 253 9.90 13.83 1.91
CA ARG A 253 11.27 14.37 1.87
C ARG A 253 12.07 13.81 0.68
N TRP A 254 11.95 12.51 0.45
CA TRP A 254 12.58 11.88 -0.72
C TRP A 254 12.01 12.44 -2.02
N LEU A 255 10.68 12.57 -2.11
CA LEU A 255 10.02 13.07 -3.30
C LEU A 255 10.42 14.54 -3.61
N ASP A 256 10.50 15.38 -2.59
CA ASP A 256 10.89 16.80 -2.73
C ASP A 256 12.35 16.97 -3.13
N ALA A 257 13.22 16.04 -2.74
CA ALA A 257 14.63 16.05 -3.11
C ALA A 257 14.88 15.66 -4.59
N LEU A 258 13.86 15.08 -5.26
CA LEU A 258 13.97 14.75 -6.68
C LEU A 258 13.96 16.03 -7.56
N PRO A 259 14.64 16.04 -8.71
CA PRO A 259 14.40 17.02 -9.77
C PRO A 259 12.92 17.09 -10.15
N ALA A 260 12.44 18.27 -10.54
CA ALA A 260 11.01 18.54 -10.79
C ALA A 260 10.38 17.58 -11.83
N ASP A 261 11.12 17.20 -12.87
CA ASP A 261 10.69 16.24 -13.88
C ASP A 261 10.51 14.83 -13.29
N LEU A 262 11.37 14.40 -12.36
CA LEU A 262 11.24 13.12 -11.67
C LEU A 262 10.11 13.13 -10.63
N GLN A 263 9.89 14.24 -9.94
CA GLN A 263 8.72 14.41 -9.07
C GLN A 263 7.41 14.23 -9.87
N LYS A 264 7.35 14.88 -11.06
CA LYS A 264 6.22 14.76 -11.97
C LYS A 264 6.07 13.32 -12.46
N LEU A 265 7.17 12.67 -12.87
CA LEU A 265 7.17 11.27 -13.31
C LEU A 265 6.58 10.35 -12.23
N VAL A 266 7.02 10.47 -10.97
CA VAL A 266 6.53 9.64 -9.86
C VAL A 266 5.03 9.80 -9.69
N ARG A 267 4.52 11.05 -9.65
CA ARG A 267 3.08 11.30 -9.43
C ARG A 267 2.21 10.86 -10.62
N ASP A 268 2.61 11.20 -11.84
CA ASP A 268 1.79 10.93 -13.03
C ASP A 268 1.77 9.43 -13.36
N SER A 269 2.92 8.77 -13.25
CA SER A 269 2.99 7.33 -13.48
C SER A 269 2.26 6.52 -12.41
N ALA A 270 2.25 6.96 -11.15
CA ALA A 270 1.44 6.35 -10.12
C ALA A 270 -0.05 6.37 -10.49
N LYS A 271 -0.57 7.56 -10.85
CA LYS A 271 -1.98 7.70 -11.26
C LYS A 271 -2.33 6.76 -12.42
N GLN A 272 -1.48 6.68 -13.44
CA GLN A 272 -1.71 5.80 -14.59
C GLN A 272 -1.74 4.32 -14.18
N VAL A 273 -0.75 3.87 -13.44
CA VAL A 273 -0.59 2.45 -13.07
C VAL A 273 -1.69 2.01 -12.11
N PHE A 274 -2.02 2.83 -11.10
CA PHE A 274 -3.00 2.43 -10.09
C PHE A 274 -4.45 2.62 -10.54
N ALA A 275 -4.73 3.49 -11.50
CA ALA A 275 -6.03 3.51 -12.20
C ALA A 275 -6.27 2.19 -12.94
N GLU A 276 -5.27 1.67 -13.65
CA GLU A 276 -5.36 0.38 -14.32
C GLU A 276 -5.46 -0.77 -13.31
N GLN A 277 -4.74 -0.69 -12.19
CA GLN A 277 -4.82 -1.68 -11.11
C GLN A 277 -6.24 -1.79 -10.55
N ARG A 278 -6.90 -0.66 -10.24
CA ARG A 278 -8.30 -0.65 -9.77
C ARG A 278 -9.23 -1.32 -10.76
N ARG A 279 -9.10 -0.98 -12.04
CA ARG A 279 -9.90 -1.58 -13.11
C ARG A 279 -9.71 -3.09 -13.20
N GLN A 280 -8.45 -3.56 -13.16
CA GLN A 280 -8.13 -4.99 -13.22
C GLN A 280 -8.58 -5.73 -11.96
N ASN A 281 -8.42 -5.13 -10.78
CA ASN A 281 -8.85 -5.70 -9.51
C ASN A 281 -10.36 -6.02 -9.56
N ARG A 282 -11.18 -5.03 -9.92
CA ARG A 282 -12.65 -5.20 -10.02
C ARG A 282 -13.04 -6.19 -11.10
N ALA A 283 -12.43 -6.13 -12.27
CA ALA A 283 -12.71 -7.06 -13.36
C ALA A 283 -12.38 -8.52 -13.03
N ASN A 284 -11.35 -8.77 -12.21
CA ASN A 284 -10.89 -10.11 -11.91
C ASN A 284 -11.44 -10.69 -10.59
N ALA A 285 -12.13 -9.90 -9.76
CA ALA A 285 -12.62 -10.34 -8.46
C ALA A 285 -13.56 -11.57 -8.57
N ALA A 286 -14.53 -11.51 -9.48
CA ALA A 286 -15.47 -12.64 -9.70
C ALA A 286 -14.75 -13.90 -10.19
N LYS A 287 -13.80 -13.78 -11.12
CA LYS A 287 -12.99 -14.92 -11.59
C LYS A 287 -12.19 -15.54 -10.45
N THR A 288 -11.54 -14.71 -9.63
CA THR A 288 -10.77 -15.18 -8.46
C THR A 288 -11.67 -15.91 -7.46
N LEU A 289 -12.90 -15.43 -7.27
CA LEU A 289 -13.88 -16.12 -6.42
C LEU A 289 -14.22 -17.53 -6.96
N GLU A 290 -14.44 -17.67 -8.27
CA GLU A 290 -14.73 -18.99 -8.86
C GLU A 290 -13.51 -19.94 -8.73
N GLU A 291 -12.30 -19.42 -8.86
CA GLU A 291 -11.08 -20.21 -8.61
C GLU A 291 -10.98 -20.66 -7.14
N LEU A 292 -11.36 -19.81 -6.18
CA LEU A 292 -11.43 -20.20 -4.77
C LEU A 292 -12.48 -21.28 -4.51
N LYS A 293 -13.67 -21.18 -5.13
CA LYS A 293 -14.70 -22.24 -5.07
C LYS A 293 -14.17 -23.55 -5.64
N ALA A 294 -13.51 -23.52 -6.79
CA ALA A 294 -12.90 -24.69 -7.42
C ALA A 294 -11.81 -25.34 -6.55
N SER A 295 -11.16 -24.56 -5.65
CA SER A 295 -10.19 -25.09 -4.67
C SER A 295 -10.83 -25.67 -3.40
N GLY A 296 -12.17 -25.80 -3.38
CA GLY A 296 -12.94 -26.41 -2.30
C GLY A 296 -13.36 -25.43 -1.19
N ILE A 297 -13.35 -24.12 -1.46
CA ILE A 297 -13.93 -23.13 -0.55
C ILE A 297 -15.44 -23.04 -0.78
N THR A 298 -16.22 -23.19 0.29
CA THR A 298 -17.67 -22.96 0.27
C THR A 298 -17.96 -21.50 0.57
N VAL A 299 -18.73 -20.85 -0.30
CA VAL A 299 -19.06 -19.43 -0.22
C VAL A 299 -20.47 -19.22 0.31
N TYR A 300 -20.63 -18.30 1.23
CA TYR A 300 -21.89 -17.92 1.86
C TYR A 300 -22.14 -16.41 1.72
N GLN A 301 -23.40 -16.03 1.82
CA GLN A 301 -23.81 -14.63 2.00
C GLN A 301 -24.07 -14.33 3.47
N LEU A 302 -23.80 -13.13 3.89
CA LEU A 302 -24.18 -12.65 5.22
C LEU A 302 -25.69 -12.47 5.27
N SER A 303 -26.38 -13.13 6.21
CA SER A 303 -27.85 -13.15 6.26
C SER A 303 -28.45 -11.96 7.02
N ASP A 304 -27.68 -11.27 7.84
CA ASP A 304 -28.16 -10.24 8.77
C ASP A 304 -27.27 -8.98 8.79
N ALA A 305 -26.79 -8.53 7.63
CA ALA A 305 -25.98 -7.32 7.49
C ALA A 305 -26.53 -6.09 8.24
N PRO A 306 -27.86 -5.85 8.36
CA PRO A 306 -28.37 -4.77 9.19
C PRO A 306 -28.01 -4.87 10.67
N LYS A 307 -27.96 -6.08 11.24
CA LYS A 307 -27.53 -6.28 12.63
C LYS A 307 -26.06 -5.91 12.84
N TRP A 308 -25.20 -6.25 11.87
CA TRP A 308 -23.79 -5.89 11.91
C TRP A 308 -23.58 -4.37 11.88
N ARG A 309 -24.31 -3.68 11.00
CA ARG A 309 -24.28 -2.22 10.93
C ARG A 309 -24.75 -1.59 12.23
N ALA A 310 -25.85 -2.08 12.81
CA ALA A 310 -26.37 -1.61 14.09
C ALA A 310 -25.38 -1.83 15.25
N ALA A 311 -24.74 -3.00 15.31
CA ALA A 311 -23.75 -3.33 16.33
C ALA A 311 -22.50 -2.43 16.27
N THR A 312 -22.12 -1.98 15.08
CA THR A 312 -20.94 -1.13 14.86
C THR A 312 -21.24 0.36 14.80
N GLU A 313 -22.49 0.79 14.81
CA GLU A 313 -22.87 2.21 14.69
C GLU A 313 -22.27 3.08 15.81
N SER A 314 -22.13 2.57 17.04
CA SER A 314 -21.49 3.31 18.13
C SER A 314 -20.02 3.66 17.82
N LEU A 315 -19.35 2.89 16.98
CA LEU A 315 -17.96 3.18 16.58
C LEU A 315 -17.85 4.48 15.78
N TYR A 316 -18.90 4.84 15.04
CA TYR A 316 -18.92 6.13 14.32
C TYR A 316 -18.94 7.31 15.30
N ALA A 317 -19.71 7.22 16.38
CA ALA A 317 -19.71 8.23 17.42
C ALA A 317 -18.35 8.30 18.15
N GLU A 318 -17.80 7.13 18.53
CA GLU A 318 -16.49 7.03 19.17
C GLU A 318 -15.37 7.59 18.27
N PHE A 319 -15.41 7.27 16.98
CA PHE A 319 -14.41 7.76 16.01
C PHE A 319 -14.57 9.26 15.74
N SER A 320 -15.79 9.75 15.60
CA SER A 320 -16.10 11.17 15.43
C SER A 320 -15.68 12.02 16.62
N ALA A 321 -15.73 11.46 17.84
CA ALA A 321 -15.34 12.15 19.05
C ALA A 321 -13.82 12.45 19.12
N LYS A 322 -12.99 11.84 18.28
CA LYS A 322 -11.55 12.09 18.23
C LYS A 322 -11.21 13.53 17.88
N SER A 323 -11.95 14.13 16.96
CA SER A 323 -11.85 15.56 16.62
C SER A 323 -13.02 16.04 15.77
N PRO A 324 -13.31 17.37 15.75
CA PRO A 324 -14.26 17.95 14.81
C PRO A 324 -13.94 17.65 13.34
N ALA A 325 -12.65 17.61 12.98
CA ALA A 325 -12.21 17.26 11.63
C ALA A 325 -12.52 15.81 11.26
N THR A 326 -12.38 14.88 12.20
CA THR A 326 -12.73 13.47 12.00
C THR A 326 -14.24 13.32 11.79
N LYS A 327 -15.06 14.00 12.60
CA LYS A 327 -16.50 14.01 12.43
C LYS A 327 -16.90 14.55 11.05
N ALA A 328 -16.38 15.71 10.67
CA ALA A 328 -16.66 16.34 9.38
C ALA A 328 -16.28 15.42 8.21
N MET A 329 -15.15 14.74 8.28
CA MET A 329 -14.71 13.79 7.26
C MET A 329 -15.68 12.61 7.13
N ILE A 330 -16.08 11.99 8.24
CA ILE A 330 -17.05 10.89 8.25
C ILE A 330 -18.39 11.34 7.65
N ASP A 331 -18.89 12.50 8.06
CA ASP A 331 -20.17 13.04 7.57
C ASP A 331 -20.12 13.27 6.05
N ARG A 332 -19.01 13.81 5.53
CA ARG A 332 -18.79 14.02 4.09
C ARG A 332 -18.74 12.70 3.32
N ILE A 333 -17.99 11.71 3.83
CA ILE A 333 -17.93 10.38 3.20
C ILE A 333 -19.33 9.77 3.13
N ARG A 334 -20.05 9.75 4.25
CA ARG A 334 -21.41 9.20 4.31
C ARG A 334 -22.39 9.96 3.41
N GLY A 335 -22.24 11.28 3.26
CA GLY A 335 -23.03 12.12 2.38
C GLY A 335 -22.88 11.79 0.89
N LEU A 336 -21.70 11.37 0.46
CA LEU A 336 -21.45 10.95 -0.92
C LEU A 336 -22.02 9.57 -1.28
N ALA A 337 -22.58 8.86 -0.31
CA ALA A 337 -23.09 7.52 -0.53
C ALA A 337 -24.43 7.48 -1.30
N GLY A 338 -25.15 8.56 -1.39
CA GLY A 338 -26.50 8.66 -2.02
C GLY A 338 -26.57 9.49 -3.30
N SER A 339 -25.43 10.01 -3.78
CA SER A 339 -25.35 10.83 -5.01
C SER A 339 -25.06 10.01 -6.26
#